data_5ae353dc7c415845075f4f71a6b8d143
#
_entry.id   5ae353dc7c415845075f4f71a6b8d143
#
_cell.length_a   1.000
_cell.length_b   1.000
_cell.length_c   1.000
_cell.angle_alpha   90.00
_cell.angle_beta   90.00
_cell.angle_gamma   90.00
#
_symmetry.space_group_name_H-M   'P 1'
#
loop_
_entity.id
_entity.type
_entity.pdbx_description
1 polymer ?
#
loop_
_entity_poly.entity_id
_entity_poly.type
_entity_poly.pdbx_seq_one_letter_code
_entity_poly.pdbx_strand_id
1 'polypeptide(L)'
;MARVPRATGGLALTSSGRAASFRVATVLAYAMMLATALPSHAATPAPLPAASPAVAPAPVAPSAGKPALERQEIRAQLLPRRYTTIAAEIGIKVNRLPVPEGGAFSAGQLLVSFDCTLQQAQLQKAVAEQDAAELTLKSNQRLAELNSVGQLELDLSRAAVGKARAEVGANRAVLGKCSVAAPFAGRVAEQKVREQQYVQPGQALLDIIDDSVLELEFLVPSHWLGWLRVGSKFQVQIDETRKTYPAKFIRIGARVDPVSQSVKVAAAIDGRFSELIAGMSGRVLITPP
;
A
#
# COMPACT_ATOMS: atom_id res chain seq x y z
N MET A 1 -70.81 33.56 -11.79
CA MET A 1 -71.47 33.27 -10.50
C MET A 1 -71.11 31.86 -10.10
N ALA A 2 -70.24 31.68 -9.12
CA ALA A 2 -70.17 30.51 -8.20
C ALA A 2 -69.06 30.81 -7.18
N ARG A 3 -69.45 30.67 -5.95
CA ARG A 3 -68.83 31.15 -4.72
C ARG A 3 -67.58 30.36 -4.29
N VAL A 4 -66.58 31.04 -3.75
CA VAL A 4 -65.50 30.53 -2.91
C VAL A 4 -66.05 30.25 -1.51
N PRO A 5 -65.57 29.24 -0.80
CA PRO A 5 -65.53 29.27 0.67
C PRO A 5 -64.09 29.39 1.17
N ARG A 6 -63.91 30.40 2.00
CA ARG A 6 -62.83 30.57 2.97
C ARG A 6 -63.04 29.56 4.12
N ALA A 7 -61.93 28.83 4.47
CA ALA A 7 -61.86 28.14 5.75
C ALA A 7 -60.65 28.65 6.48
N THR A 8 -60.93 29.44 7.54
CA THR A 8 -60.04 29.81 8.61
C THR A 8 -59.92 28.65 9.59
N GLY A 9 -58.75 28.26 9.92
CA GLY A 9 -58.46 27.28 10.98
C GLY A 9 -57.08 27.53 11.53
N GLY A 10 -57.00 28.43 12.52
CA GLY A 10 -55.82 28.58 13.35
C GLY A 10 -55.76 27.44 14.36
N LEU A 11 -54.58 26.87 14.58
CA LEU A 11 -54.27 26.07 15.74
C LEU A 11 -52.87 26.35 16.24
N ALA A 12 -52.85 26.80 17.43
CA ALA A 12 -51.94 26.96 18.53
C ALA A 12 -50.59 26.20 18.45
N LEU A 13 -49.55 26.99 18.76
CA LEU A 13 -48.23 26.59 19.26
C LEU A 13 -48.38 25.85 20.61
N THR A 14 -47.85 24.65 20.71
CA THR A 14 -47.38 24.12 21.99
C THR A 14 -45.93 23.73 21.87
N SER A 15 -45.08 24.53 22.49
CA SER A 15 -43.71 24.23 22.82
C SER A 15 -43.66 23.15 23.88
N SER A 16 -43.00 22.06 23.62
CA SER A 16 -42.59 21.11 24.63
C SER A 16 -41.12 20.80 24.44
N GLY A 17 -40.31 21.57 25.15
CA GLY A 17 -38.89 21.28 25.32
C GLY A 17 -38.70 19.98 26.11
N ARG A 18 -37.91 19.08 25.59
CA ARG A 18 -37.26 18.05 26.39
C ARG A 18 -35.76 18.11 26.09
N ALA A 19 -35.07 18.81 26.99
CA ALA A 19 -33.63 18.72 27.15
C ALA A 19 -33.27 17.32 27.66
N ALA A 20 -32.63 16.53 26.82
CA ALA A 20 -31.99 15.28 27.23
C ALA A 20 -30.60 15.61 27.76
N SER A 21 -30.49 15.73 29.07
CA SER A 21 -29.24 15.84 29.81
C SER A 21 -28.49 14.50 29.71
N PHE A 22 -27.41 14.45 28.95
CA PHE A 22 -26.43 13.36 29.01
C PHE A 22 -25.64 13.49 30.31
N ARG A 23 -25.97 12.63 31.29
CA ARG A 23 -25.15 12.47 32.48
C ARG A 23 -23.88 11.71 32.16
N VAL A 24 -22.76 12.42 32.27
CA VAL A 24 -21.44 11.84 32.36
C VAL A 24 -21.32 11.09 33.68
N ALA A 25 -21.36 9.77 33.63
CA ALA A 25 -21.08 8.91 34.78
C ALA A 25 -19.57 8.74 34.91
N THR A 26 -19.00 9.49 35.83
CA THR A 26 -17.66 9.33 36.38
C THR A 26 -17.61 8.04 37.17
N VAL A 27 -16.92 7.00 36.71
CA VAL A 27 -16.58 5.81 37.50
C VAL A 27 -15.21 6.03 38.13
N LEU A 28 -15.24 6.43 39.39
CA LEU A 28 -14.06 6.53 40.26
C LEU A 28 -13.87 5.18 40.97
N ALA A 29 -12.64 4.68 40.87
CA ALA A 29 -11.86 3.96 41.85
C ALA A 29 -12.53 2.85 42.68
N TYR A 30 -12.01 1.64 42.52
CA TYR A 30 -11.80 0.72 43.65
C TYR A 30 -10.44 0.03 43.47
N ALA A 31 -9.42 0.66 44.09
CA ALA A 31 -8.14 0.00 44.38
C ALA A 31 -8.35 -0.70 45.74
N MET A 32 -8.50 -2.03 45.75
CA MET A 32 -8.48 -2.82 46.95
C MET A 32 -7.22 -3.66 46.96
N MET A 33 -6.25 -3.22 47.82
CA MET A 33 -5.07 -3.96 48.21
C MET A 33 -5.48 -5.32 48.77
N LEU A 34 -5.00 -6.39 48.16
CA LEU A 34 -4.83 -7.66 48.84
C LEU A 34 -3.34 -7.96 48.93
N ALA A 35 -2.77 -7.65 50.09
CA ALA A 35 -1.47 -8.15 50.50
C ALA A 35 -1.63 -9.62 50.92
N THR A 36 -1.21 -10.55 50.04
CA THR A 36 -1.04 -11.95 50.43
C THR A 36 0.44 -12.17 50.79
N ALA A 37 0.69 -12.37 52.10
CA ALA A 37 1.94 -12.77 52.68
C ALA A 37 2.35 -14.17 52.13
N LEU A 38 3.50 -14.25 51.46
CA LEU A 38 4.18 -15.51 51.13
C LEU A 38 4.92 -16.02 52.34
N PRO A 39 4.76 -17.28 52.73
CA PRO A 39 5.59 -17.86 53.78
C PRO A 39 7.03 -18.08 53.28
N SER A 40 7.97 -17.52 53.99
CA SER A 40 9.40 -17.76 53.85
C SER A 40 9.72 -19.21 54.23
N HIS A 41 10.03 -20.05 53.25
CA HIS A 41 10.58 -21.38 53.52
C HIS A 41 12.10 -21.22 53.68
N ALA A 42 12.57 -21.36 54.92
CA ALA A 42 13.96 -21.52 55.22
C ALA A 42 14.49 -22.82 54.62
N ALA A 43 15.33 -22.70 53.59
CA ALA A 43 16.04 -23.84 53.00
C ALA A 43 17.15 -24.29 53.95
N THR A 44 17.05 -25.49 54.47
CA THR A 44 18.10 -26.21 55.19
C THR A 44 19.24 -26.54 54.23
N PRO A 45 20.51 -26.24 54.55
CA PRO A 45 21.63 -26.60 53.70
C PRO A 45 21.84 -28.12 53.69
N ALA A 46 21.81 -28.71 52.50
CA ALA A 46 22.17 -30.12 52.28
C ALA A 46 23.69 -30.30 52.39
N PRO A 47 24.16 -31.44 52.89
CA PRO A 47 25.60 -31.71 53.03
C PRO A 47 26.26 -31.92 51.67
N LEU A 48 27.46 -31.34 51.52
CA LEU A 48 28.33 -31.48 50.34
C LEU A 48 28.73 -32.93 50.14
N PRO A 49 28.62 -33.49 48.93
CA PRO A 49 29.21 -34.77 48.60
C PRO A 49 30.76 -34.65 48.53
N ALA A 50 31.41 -35.64 49.07
CA ALA A 50 32.86 -35.77 49.13
C ALA A 50 33.51 -35.73 47.72
N ALA A 51 34.65 -35.06 47.66
CA ALA A 51 35.48 -34.93 46.49
C ALA A 51 35.94 -36.29 45.94
N SER A 52 35.56 -36.59 44.71
CA SER A 52 36.20 -37.68 43.94
C SER A 52 37.56 -37.23 43.41
N PRO A 53 38.54 -38.11 43.32
CA PRO A 53 39.88 -37.76 42.89
C PRO A 53 39.91 -37.29 41.44
N ALA A 54 40.59 -36.20 41.19
CA ALA A 54 40.82 -35.59 39.90
C ALA A 54 41.58 -36.57 38.98
N VAL A 55 40.91 -36.99 37.91
CA VAL A 55 41.57 -37.62 36.79
C VAL A 55 42.22 -36.51 35.96
N ALA A 56 43.56 -36.56 35.86
CA ALA A 56 44.33 -35.62 35.05
C ALA A 56 43.90 -35.68 33.58
N PRO A 57 43.64 -34.53 32.90
CA PRO A 57 43.32 -34.54 31.49
C PRO A 57 44.57 -34.93 30.68
N ALA A 58 44.41 -35.98 29.85
CA ALA A 58 45.40 -36.30 28.85
C ALA A 58 45.60 -35.12 27.86
N PRO A 59 46.81 -34.84 27.39
CA PRO A 59 47.06 -33.77 26.44
C PRO A 59 46.35 -34.11 25.13
N VAL A 60 45.30 -33.36 24.82
CA VAL A 60 44.65 -33.41 23.53
C VAL A 60 45.59 -32.70 22.54
N ALA A 61 46.20 -33.48 21.66
CA ALA A 61 47.00 -32.97 20.55
C ALA A 61 46.12 -32.01 19.73
N PRO A 62 46.59 -30.82 19.33
CA PRO A 62 45.83 -29.95 18.46
C PRO A 62 45.73 -30.64 17.09
N SER A 63 44.57 -31.16 16.79
CA SER A 63 44.25 -31.54 15.43
C SER A 63 44.28 -30.26 14.58
N ALA A 64 45.39 -30.07 13.86
CA ALA A 64 45.53 -29.04 12.84
C ALA A 64 44.63 -29.40 11.67
N GLY A 65 43.31 -29.32 11.90
CA GLY A 65 42.32 -29.21 10.84
C GLY A 65 42.60 -27.89 10.11
N LYS A 66 43.00 -27.97 8.85
CA LYS A 66 43.02 -26.79 7.97
C LYS A 66 41.71 -26.04 8.21
N PRO A 67 41.76 -24.70 8.41
CA PRO A 67 40.53 -23.94 8.54
C PRO A 67 39.73 -24.22 7.25
N ALA A 68 38.66 -24.97 7.40
CA ALA A 68 37.62 -25.01 6.37
C ALA A 68 37.30 -23.53 6.16
N LEU A 69 37.66 -23.00 5.00
CA LEU A 69 37.21 -21.69 4.56
C LEU A 69 35.71 -21.66 4.85
N GLU A 70 35.31 -20.99 5.91
CA GLU A 70 33.92 -20.77 6.23
C GLU A 70 33.31 -20.14 4.97
N ARG A 71 32.67 -21.00 4.17
CA ARG A 71 31.81 -20.53 3.10
C ARG A 71 30.69 -19.79 3.80
N GLN A 72 30.86 -18.51 3.93
CA GLN A 72 29.85 -17.64 4.50
C GLN A 72 28.63 -17.76 3.60
N GLU A 73 27.67 -18.59 4.01
CA GLU A 73 26.42 -18.79 3.27
C GLU A 73 25.62 -17.50 3.32
N ILE A 74 25.67 -16.75 2.24
CA ILE A 74 24.91 -15.52 2.11
C ILE A 74 23.54 -15.87 1.58
N ARG A 75 22.52 -15.62 2.40
CA ARG A 75 21.13 -15.78 1.98
C ARG A 75 20.69 -14.61 1.12
N ALA A 76 20.00 -14.94 0.03
CA ALA A 76 19.41 -13.98 -0.90
C ALA A 76 17.92 -14.25 -1.05
N GLN A 77 17.16 -13.22 -1.36
CA GLN A 77 15.73 -13.31 -1.66
C GLN A 77 15.47 -12.81 -3.07
N LEU A 78 14.62 -13.52 -3.81
CA LEU A 78 14.11 -13.07 -5.10
C LEU A 78 13.00 -12.04 -4.88
N LEU A 79 13.20 -10.86 -5.43
CA LEU A 79 12.22 -9.79 -5.41
C LEU A 79 11.82 -9.41 -6.84
N PRO A 80 10.60 -8.97 -7.07
CA PRO A 80 10.20 -8.44 -8.35
C PRO A 80 10.89 -7.09 -8.56
N ARG A 81 11.24 -6.77 -9.81
CA ARG A 81 11.85 -5.48 -10.16
C ARG A 81 11.00 -4.29 -9.75
N ARG A 82 9.70 -4.40 -9.91
CA ARG A 82 8.71 -3.38 -9.53
C ARG A 82 7.56 -4.06 -8.81
N TYR A 83 7.11 -3.44 -7.77
CA TYR A 83 5.90 -3.83 -7.07
C TYR A 83 5.20 -2.58 -6.55
N THR A 84 3.89 -2.62 -6.48
CA THR A 84 3.12 -1.54 -5.90
C THR A 84 1.78 -2.05 -5.39
N THR A 85 1.28 -1.37 -4.37
CA THR A 85 -0.08 -1.55 -3.87
C THR A 85 -0.99 -0.55 -4.56
N ILE A 86 -1.97 -1.04 -5.28
CA ILE A 86 -3.05 -0.22 -5.83
C ILE A 86 -4.03 0.08 -4.70
N ALA A 87 -4.32 1.35 -4.48
CA ALA A 87 -5.26 1.80 -3.45
C ALA A 87 -6.43 2.59 -4.08
N ALA A 88 -7.58 2.60 -3.39
CA ALA A 88 -8.73 3.39 -3.79
C ALA A 88 -8.44 4.88 -3.59
N GLU A 89 -8.71 5.71 -4.60
CA GLU A 89 -8.56 7.16 -4.48
C GLU A 89 -9.82 7.85 -3.95
N ILE A 90 -10.98 7.18 -4.08
CA ILE A 90 -12.29 7.67 -3.62
C ILE A 90 -13.04 6.57 -2.87
N GLY A 91 -13.96 6.97 -2.00
CA GLY A 91 -14.87 6.04 -1.30
C GLY A 91 -15.98 5.57 -2.25
N ILE A 92 -15.96 4.27 -2.60
CA ILE A 92 -16.83 3.75 -3.66
C ILE A 92 -16.96 2.23 -3.57
N LYS A 93 -17.96 1.68 -4.22
CA LYS A 93 -18.17 0.24 -4.31
C LYS A 93 -17.37 -0.35 -5.49
N VAL A 94 -16.62 -1.42 -5.22
CA VAL A 94 -15.94 -2.20 -6.26
C VAL A 94 -17.00 -2.91 -7.11
N ASN A 95 -16.97 -2.68 -8.41
CA ASN A 95 -17.87 -3.34 -9.35
C ASN A 95 -17.27 -4.67 -9.82
N ARG A 96 -16.05 -4.64 -10.38
CA ARG A 96 -15.36 -5.83 -10.91
C ARG A 96 -13.86 -5.78 -10.67
N LEU A 97 -13.28 -6.98 -10.49
CA LEU A 97 -11.86 -7.27 -10.48
C LEU A 97 -11.54 -8.24 -11.63
N PRO A 98 -11.30 -7.72 -12.86
CA PRO A 98 -11.21 -8.56 -14.06
C PRO A 98 -10.04 -9.56 -14.05
N VAL A 99 -8.98 -9.27 -13.29
CA VAL A 99 -7.79 -10.12 -13.22
C VAL A 99 -7.77 -10.80 -11.85
N PRO A 100 -7.84 -12.15 -11.81
CA PRO A 100 -7.78 -12.89 -10.55
C PRO A 100 -6.38 -12.83 -9.93
N GLU A 101 -6.29 -13.20 -8.66
CA GLU A 101 -5.00 -13.40 -7.97
C GLU A 101 -4.13 -14.42 -8.74
N GLY A 102 -2.84 -14.12 -8.90
CA GLY A 102 -1.92 -14.87 -9.74
C GLY A 102 -2.08 -14.62 -11.25
N GLY A 103 -3.13 -13.91 -11.68
CA GLY A 103 -3.40 -13.60 -13.08
C GLY A 103 -2.41 -12.59 -13.65
N ALA A 104 -2.02 -12.80 -14.92
CA ALA A 104 -1.16 -11.87 -15.65
C ALA A 104 -1.97 -10.73 -16.28
N PHE A 105 -1.36 -9.56 -16.39
CA PHE A 105 -1.95 -8.38 -17.02
C PHE A 105 -0.90 -7.60 -17.83
N SER A 106 -1.39 -6.82 -18.79
CA SER A 106 -0.58 -5.91 -19.60
C SER A 106 -0.63 -4.48 -19.04
N ALA A 107 0.39 -3.67 -19.36
CA ALA A 107 0.35 -2.25 -19.03
C ALA A 107 -0.88 -1.57 -19.67
N GLY A 108 -1.56 -0.71 -18.88
CA GLY A 108 -2.81 -0.05 -19.29
C GLY A 108 -4.08 -0.92 -19.19
N GLN A 109 -3.96 -2.22 -18.88
CA GLN A 109 -5.10 -3.09 -18.70
C GLN A 109 -5.90 -2.69 -17.45
N LEU A 110 -7.24 -2.76 -17.56
CA LEU A 110 -8.14 -2.52 -16.43
C LEU A 110 -7.94 -3.57 -15.34
N LEU A 111 -7.61 -3.12 -14.13
CA LEU A 111 -7.44 -3.98 -12.95
C LEU A 111 -8.62 -3.90 -11.99
N VAL A 112 -9.19 -2.70 -11.84
CA VAL A 112 -10.35 -2.47 -10.96
C VAL A 112 -11.33 -1.55 -11.66
N SER A 113 -12.60 -1.91 -11.63
CA SER A 113 -13.69 -1.00 -11.99
C SER A 113 -14.60 -0.77 -10.80
N PHE A 114 -15.09 0.45 -10.66
CA PHE A 114 -15.99 0.85 -9.59
C PHE A 114 -17.40 1.15 -10.10
N ASP A 115 -18.39 1.13 -9.21
CA ASP A 115 -19.75 1.55 -9.49
C ASP A 115 -19.86 3.08 -9.43
N CYS A 116 -19.75 3.71 -10.58
CA CYS A 116 -19.71 5.17 -10.72
C CYS A 116 -21.00 5.79 -11.27
N THR A 117 -22.13 5.14 -11.03
CA THR A 117 -23.43 5.63 -11.49
C THR A 117 -23.71 7.04 -10.97
N LEU A 118 -23.42 7.30 -9.69
CA LEU A 118 -23.61 8.62 -9.09
C LEU A 118 -22.69 9.67 -9.72
N GLN A 119 -21.41 9.35 -9.91
CA GLN A 119 -20.41 10.26 -10.48
C GLN A 119 -20.74 10.61 -11.94
N GLN A 120 -21.28 9.65 -12.69
CA GLN A 120 -21.78 9.88 -14.04
C GLN A 120 -22.97 10.85 -14.05
N ALA A 121 -23.94 10.66 -13.14
CA ALA A 121 -25.08 11.55 -13.01
C ALA A 121 -24.64 12.97 -12.59
N GLN A 122 -23.67 13.10 -11.69
CA GLN A 122 -23.11 14.39 -11.29
C GLN A 122 -22.42 15.09 -12.46
N LEU A 123 -21.65 14.37 -13.28
CA LEU A 123 -21.07 14.93 -14.49
C LEU A 123 -22.13 15.39 -15.49
N GLN A 124 -23.18 14.59 -15.72
CA GLN A 124 -24.28 14.98 -16.62
C GLN A 124 -24.98 16.25 -16.12
N LYS A 125 -25.23 16.35 -14.81
CA LYS A 125 -25.78 17.59 -14.21
C LYS A 125 -24.87 18.80 -14.47
N ALA A 126 -23.56 18.67 -14.19
CA ALA A 126 -22.61 19.75 -14.41
C ALA A 126 -22.52 20.18 -15.89
N VAL A 127 -22.61 19.24 -16.83
CA VAL A 127 -22.66 19.54 -18.28
C VAL A 127 -23.93 20.33 -18.62
N ALA A 128 -25.10 19.92 -18.11
CA ALA A 128 -26.34 20.65 -18.34
C ALA A 128 -26.31 22.08 -17.75
N GLU A 129 -25.67 22.26 -16.59
CA GLU A 129 -25.47 23.60 -16.01
C GLU A 129 -24.50 24.46 -16.86
N GLN A 130 -23.45 23.85 -17.44
CA GLN A 130 -22.57 24.53 -18.38
C GLN A 130 -23.34 24.97 -19.64
N ASP A 131 -24.13 24.08 -20.23
CA ASP A 131 -24.91 24.39 -21.43
C ASP A 131 -25.90 25.52 -21.18
N ALA A 132 -26.57 25.55 -20.02
CA ALA A 132 -27.46 26.61 -19.63
C ALA A 132 -26.73 27.96 -19.48
N ALA A 133 -25.55 27.95 -18.84
CA ALA A 133 -24.73 29.15 -18.70
C ALA A 133 -24.23 29.69 -20.06
N GLU A 134 -23.86 28.80 -20.98
CA GLU A 134 -23.44 29.17 -22.35
C GLU A 134 -24.59 29.76 -23.16
N LEU A 135 -25.80 29.22 -23.04
CA LEU A 135 -27.00 29.79 -23.67
C LEU A 135 -27.31 31.19 -23.13
N THR A 136 -27.20 31.38 -21.78
CA THR A 136 -27.38 32.68 -21.15
C THR A 136 -26.35 33.71 -21.65
N LEU A 137 -25.07 33.32 -21.68
CA LEU A 137 -24.02 34.16 -22.23
C LEU A 137 -24.31 34.56 -23.69
N LYS A 138 -24.67 33.60 -24.52
CA LYS A 138 -25.02 33.83 -25.94
C LYS A 138 -26.20 34.81 -26.09
N SER A 139 -27.20 34.67 -25.22
CA SER A 139 -28.35 35.61 -25.20
C SER A 139 -27.90 37.03 -24.79
N ASN A 140 -27.12 37.15 -23.70
CA ASN A 140 -26.62 38.44 -23.22
C ASN A 140 -25.67 39.11 -24.22
N GLN A 141 -24.90 38.35 -24.98
CA GLN A 141 -24.08 38.88 -26.09
C GLN A 141 -24.94 39.54 -27.16
N ARG A 142 -26.03 38.90 -27.59
CA ARG A 142 -26.94 39.49 -28.57
C ARG A 142 -27.67 40.74 -28.06
N LEU A 143 -28.06 40.71 -26.75
CA LEU A 143 -28.68 41.87 -26.10
C LEU A 143 -27.72 43.02 -25.97
N ALA A 144 -26.43 42.73 -25.71
CA ALA A 144 -25.39 43.76 -25.65
C ALA A 144 -25.14 44.40 -27.00
N GLU A 145 -25.17 43.67 -28.11
CA GLU A 145 -25.10 44.18 -29.47
C GLU A 145 -26.25 45.16 -29.78
N LEU A 146 -27.40 44.94 -29.14
CA LEU A 146 -28.57 45.78 -29.23
C LEU A 146 -28.63 46.92 -28.17
N ASN A 147 -27.54 47.11 -27.39
CA ASN A 147 -27.44 48.03 -26.26
C ASN A 147 -28.52 47.82 -25.19
N SER A 148 -29.07 46.59 -25.09
CA SER A 148 -30.17 46.24 -24.18
C SER A 148 -29.67 45.64 -22.84
N VAL A 149 -28.36 45.34 -22.72
CA VAL A 149 -27.71 44.79 -21.55
C VAL A 149 -26.39 45.50 -21.27
N GLY A 150 -26.12 45.78 -19.99
CA GLY A 150 -24.88 46.45 -19.58
C GLY A 150 -23.67 45.52 -19.59
N GLN A 151 -22.47 46.10 -19.66
CA GLN A 151 -21.20 45.36 -19.68
C GLN A 151 -21.04 44.46 -18.45
N LEU A 152 -21.50 44.92 -17.27
CA LEU A 152 -21.44 44.10 -16.05
C LEU A 152 -22.18 42.78 -16.18
N GLU A 153 -23.39 42.81 -16.75
CA GLU A 153 -24.20 41.58 -16.92
C GLU A 153 -23.55 40.60 -17.92
N LEU A 154 -22.92 41.14 -18.96
CA LEU A 154 -22.17 40.33 -19.91
C LEU A 154 -20.94 39.68 -19.24
N ASP A 155 -20.24 40.43 -18.41
CA ASP A 155 -19.06 39.91 -17.70
C ASP A 155 -19.44 38.89 -16.62
N LEU A 156 -20.57 39.07 -15.93
CA LEU A 156 -21.14 38.09 -15.01
C LEU A 156 -21.51 36.78 -15.72
N SER A 157 -22.14 36.87 -16.90
CA SER A 157 -22.46 35.66 -17.67
C SER A 157 -21.21 34.91 -18.18
N ARG A 158 -20.15 35.65 -18.56
CA ARG A 158 -18.85 35.02 -18.88
C ARG A 158 -18.25 34.31 -17.68
N ALA A 159 -18.29 34.94 -16.50
CA ALA A 159 -17.81 34.35 -15.26
C ALA A 159 -18.61 33.09 -14.88
N ALA A 160 -19.93 33.08 -15.10
CA ALA A 160 -20.82 31.93 -14.87
C ALA A 160 -20.43 30.74 -15.75
N VAL A 161 -20.14 30.98 -17.04
CA VAL A 161 -19.63 29.92 -17.93
C VAL A 161 -18.29 29.39 -17.46
N GLY A 162 -17.39 30.26 -17.05
CA GLY A 162 -16.09 29.86 -16.48
C GLY A 162 -16.23 28.96 -15.26
N LYS A 163 -17.12 29.31 -14.33
CA LYS A 163 -17.45 28.50 -13.16
C LYS A 163 -18.02 27.14 -13.54
N ALA A 164 -19.00 27.09 -14.44
CA ALA A 164 -19.64 25.84 -14.87
C ALA A 164 -18.65 24.91 -15.59
N ARG A 165 -17.74 25.44 -16.41
CA ARG A 165 -16.66 24.66 -17.03
C ARG A 165 -15.71 24.06 -16.02
N ALA A 166 -15.35 24.81 -14.99
CA ALA A 166 -14.52 24.29 -13.90
C ALA A 166 -15.20 23.13 -13.16
N GLU A 167 -16.52 23.23 -12.92
CA GLU A 167 -17.31 22.18 -12.30
C GLU A 167 -17.35 20.91 -13.15
N VAL A 168 -17.55 21.02 -14.47
CA VAL A 168 -17.45 19.89 -15.39
C VAL A 168 -16.07 19.25 -15.34
N GLY A 169 -15.00 20.08 -15.27
CA GLY A 169 -13.62 19.60 -15.14
C GLY A 169 -13.40 18.80 -13.86
N ALA A 170 -13.90 19.29 -12.73
CA ALA A 170 -13.81 18.62 -11.44
C ALA A 170 -14.54 17.25 -11.45
N ASN A 171 -15.77 17.21 -11.95
CA ASN A 171 -16.55 15.97 -12.05
C ASN A 171 -15.92 14.96 -13.03
N ARG A 172 -15.29 15.40 -14.12
CA ARG A 172 -14.52 14.52 -15.01
C ARG A 172 -13.31 13.91 -14.31
N ALA A 173 -12.59 14.71 -13.51
CA ALA A 173 -11.45 14.21 -12.76
C ALA A 173 -11.88 13.13 -11.74
N VAL A 174 -13.01 13.33 -11.05
CA VAL A 174 -13.59 12.31 -10.16
C VAL A 174 -13.99 11.06 -10.93
N LEU A 175 -14.65 11.22 -12.08
CA LEU A 175 -15.05 10.08 -12.93
C LEU A 175 -13.82 9.31 -13.45
N GLY A 176 -12.70 9.96 -13.67
CA GLY A 176 -11.44 9.32 -14.03
C GLY A 176 -10.92 8.34 -12.98
N LYS A 177 -11.35 8.49 -11.71
CA LYS A 177 -11.00 7.57 -10.62
C LYS A 177 -11.86 6.30 -10.58
N CYS A 178 -12.83 6.19 -11.47
CA CYS A 178 -13.77 5.07 -11.53
C CYS A 178 -13.19 3.78 -12.12
N SER A 179 -12.01 3.86 -12.67
CA SER A 179 -11.28 2.72 -13.21
C SER A 179 -9.80 2.86 -12.89
N VAL A 180 -9.20 1.76 -12.48
CA VAL A 180 -7.76 1.70 -12.21
C VAL A 180 -7.12 0.80 -13.24
N ALA A 181 -6.23 1.39 -14.04
CA ALA A 181 -5.43 0.68 -15.03
C ALA A 181 -4.05 0.33 -14.48
N ALA A 182 -3.47 -0.75 -15.00
CA ALA A 182 -2.15 -1.22 -14.63
C ALA A 182 -1.04 -0.24 -15.08
N PRO A 183 -0.16 0.22 -14.17
CA PRO A 183 0.93 1.13 -14.51
C PRO A 183 2.08 0.44 -15.28
N PHE A 184 2.16 -0.88 -15.24
CA PHE A 184 3.13 -1.73 -15.92
C PHE A 184 2.51 -3.10 -16.19
N ALA A 185 3.18 -3.94 -16.98
CA ALA A 185 2.77 -5.34 -17.18
C ALA A 185 3.31 -6.22 -16.05
N GLY A 186 2.55 -7.24 -15.64
CA GLY A 186 2.95 -8.11 -14.53
C GLY A 186 1.86 -9.07 -14.10
N ARG A 187 1.84 -9.39 -12.79
CA ARG A 187 0.84 -10.26 -12.16
C ARG A 187 0.24 -9.65 -10.91
N VAL A 188 -1.01 -10.03 -10.62
CA VAL A 188 -1.65 -9.73 -9.34
C VAL A 188 -1.07 -10.67 -8.28
N ALA A 189 -0.36 -10.11 -7.30
CA ALA A 189 0.23 -10.89 -6.21
C ALA A 189 -0.82 -11.24 -5.15
N GLU A 190 -1.70 -10.27 -4.82
CA GLU A 190 -2.72 -10.43 -3.79
C GLU A 190 -3.93 -9.55 -4.10
N GLN A 191 -5.13 -10.07 -3.88
CA GLN A 191 -6.38 -9.30 -3.88
C GLN A 191 -6.82 -9.03 -2.43
N LYS A 192 -6.76 -7.76 -2.00
CA LYS A 192 -7.12 -7.33 -0.64
C LYS A 192 -8.59 -6.99 -0.47
N VAL A 193 -9.32 -6.93 -1.57
CA VAL A 193 -10.76 -6.61 -1.60
C VAL A 193 -11.50 -7.58 -2.52
N ARG A 194 -12.82 -7.59 -2.38
CA ARG A 194 -13.70 -8.43 -3.21
C ARG A 194 -14.64 -7.56 -4.05
N GLU A 195 -15.15 -8.13 -5.12
CA GLU A 195 -16.22 -7.52 -5.90
C GLU A 195 -17.43 -7.23 -4.99
N GLN A 196 -18.14 -6.15 -5.29
CA GLN A 196 -19.29 -5.65 -4.53
C GLN A 196 -18.96 -5.10 -3.12
N GLN A 197 -17.71 -5.11 -2.70
CA GLN A 197 -17.26 -4.50 -1.44
C GLN A 197 -17.20 -2.97 -1.59
N TYR A 198 -17.63 -2.25 -0.54
CA TYR A 198 -17.38 -0.81 -0.43
C TYR A 198 -15.98 -0.58 0.13
N VAL A 199 -15.24 0.35 -0.47
CA VAL A 199 -13.86 0.69 -0.09
C VAL A 199 -13.75 2.16 0.29
N GLN A 200 -12.84 2.48 1.18
CA GLN A 200 -12.55 3.84 1.62
C GLN A 200 -11.37 4.43 0.83
N PRO A 201 -11.25 5.77 0.73
CA PRO A 201 -10.07 6.39 0.18
C PRO A 201 -8.79 5.93 0.92
N GLY A 202 -7.75 5.59 0.17
CA GLY A 202 -6.49 5.05 0.72
C GLY A 202 -6.51 3.55 1.03
N GLN A 203 -7.65 2.88 0.96
CA GLN A 203 -7.72 1.44 1.19
C GLN A 203 -7.01 0.67 0.07
N ALA A 204 -6.11 -0.25 0.44
CA ALA A 204 -5.43 -1.14 -0.48
C ALA A 204 -6.41 -2.08 -1.16
N LEU A 205 -6.29 -2.22 -2.48
CA LEU A 205 -7.15 -3.05 -3.34
C LEU A 205 -6.41 -4.28 -3.84
N LEU A 206 -5.26 -4.08 -4.47
CA LEU A 206 -4.45 -5.11 -5.10
C LEU A 206 -2.98 -4.85 -4.83
N ASP A 207 -2.21 -5.89 -4.57
CA ASP A 207 -0.76 -5.85 -4.73
C ASP A 207 -0.39 -6.41 -6.10
N ILE A 208 0.39 -5.66 -6.85
CA ILE A 208 0.83 -6.03 -8.19
C ILE A 208 2.34 -6.04 -8.29
N ILE A 209 2.87 -6.98 -9.04
CA ILE A 209 4.30 -7.19 -9.23
C ILE A 209 4.66 -7.28 -10.72
N ASP A 210 5.84 -6.81 -11.06
CA ASP A 210 6.47 -7.04 -12.37
C ASP A 210 7.39 -8.26 -12.25
N ASP A 211 6.93 -9.40 -12.75
CA ASP A 211 7.65 -10.67 -12.75
C ASP A 211 8.54 -10.87 -13.99
N SER A 212 8.66 -9.87 -14.85
CA SER A 212 9.47 -9.96 -16.07
C SER A 212 10.96 -10.09 -15.79
N VAL A 213 11.43 -9.49 -14.71
CA VAL A 213 12.82 -9.58 -14.23
C VAL A 213 12.80 -9.73 -12.72
N LEU A 214 13.37 -10.80 -12.22
CA LEU A 214 13.55 -11.04 -10.79
C LEU A 214 14.95 -10.58 -10.38
N GLU A 215 15.00 -9.80 -9.31
CA GLU A 215 16.24 -9.32 -8.70
C GLU A 215 16.50 -10.11 -7.40
N LEU A 216 17.75 -10.49 -7.20
CA LEU A 216 18.23 -11.07 -5.94
C LEU A 216 18.68 -9.94 -5.03
N GLU A 217 18.12 -9.85 -3.85
CA GLU A 217 18.58 -8.93 -2.80
C GLU A 217 19.24 -9.70 -1.67
N PHE A 218 20.43 -9.25 -1.25
CA PHE A 218 21.18 -9.85 -0.16
C PHE A 218 22.18 -8.88 0.45
N LEU A 219 22.70 -9.25 1.62
CA LEU A 219 23.70 -8.48 2.35
C LEU A 219 25.08 -9.11 2.16
N VAL A 220 26.06 -8.29 1.85
CA VAL A 220 27.48 -8.70 1.78
C VAL A 220 28.31 -7.95 2.81
N PRO A 221 29.35 -8.56 3.37
CA PRO A 221 30.28 -7.84 4.23
C PRO A 221 30.90 -6.64 3.53
N SER A 222 31.03 -5.51 4.22
CA SER A 222 31.51 -4.25 3.63
C SER A 222 32.92 -4.34 3.06
N HIS A 223 33.79 -5.20 3.60
CA HIS A 223 35.13 -5.41 3.09
C HIS A 223 35.16 -6.01 1.66
N TRP A 224 34.05 -6.62 1.18
CA TRP A 224 33.95 -7.10 -0.20
C TRP A 224 33.87 -5.97 -1.22
N LEU A 225 33.56 -4.75 -0.80
CA LEU A 225 33.54 -3.58 -1.67
C LEU A 225 34.90 -3.31 -2.35
N GLY A 226 36.00 -3.83 -1.76
CA GLY A 226 37.35 -3.72 -2.35
C GLY A 226 37.44 -4.38 -3.73
N TRP A 227 36.78 -5.52 -3.93
CA TRP A 227 36.84 -6.30 -5.18
C TRP A 227 35.49 -6.45 -5.89
N LEU A 228 34.37 -6.31 -5.18
CA LEU A 228 33.04 -6.44 -5.76
C LEU A 228 32.78 -5.33 -6.79
N ARG A 229 32.32 -5.70 -7.98
CA ARG A 229 31.98 -4.76 -9.05
C ARG A 229 30.61 -5.08 -9.64
N VAL A 230 29.88 -4.03 -10.06
CA VAL A 230 28.68 -4.18 -10.88
C VAL A 230 29.06 -4.91 -12.17
N GLY A 231 28.25 -5.88 -12.59
CA GLY A 231 28.50 -6.75 -13.74
C GLY A 231 29.27 -8.04 -13.41
N SER A 232 29.88 -8.19 -12.22
CA SER A 232 30.52 -9.45 -11.82
C SER A 232 29.48 -10.57 -11.77
N LYS A 233 29.86 -11.74 -12.32
CA LYS A 233 28.99 -12.92 -12.38
C LYS A 233 29.24 -13.83 -11.19
N PHE A 234 28.19 -14.49 -10.74
CA PHE A 234 28.24 -15.50 -9.70
C PHE A 234 27.12 -16.51 -9.90
N GLN A 235 27.01 -17.47 -9.01
CA GLN A 235 25.93 -18.43 -9.02
C GLN A 235 25.09 -18.32 -7.74
N VAL A 236 23.79 -18.56 -7.88
CA VAL A 236 22.86 -18.66 -6.74
C VAL A 236 22.13 -19.98 -6.81
N GLN A 237 22.08 -20.68 -5.70
CA GLN A 237 21.25 -21.87 -5.54
C GLN A 237 19.94 -21.46 -4.89
N ILE A 238 18.83 -21.69 -5.58
CA ILE A 238 17.48 -21.42 -5.06
C ILE A 238 17.02 -22.64 -4.26
N ASP A 239 16.56 -22.41 -3.04
CA ASP A 239 16.23 -23.48 -2.10
C ASP A 239 14.98 -24.27 -2.54
N GLU A 240 13.97 -23.59 -3.09
CA GLU A 240 12.72 -24.20 -3.52
C GLU A 240 12.90 -25.10 -4.77
N THR A 241 13.71 -24.68 -5.72
CA THR A 241 13.96 -25.46 -6.95
C THR A 241 15.14 -26.41 -6.81
N ARG A 242 16.02 -26.20 -5.81
CA ARG A 242 17.30 -26.89 -5.61
C ARG A 242 18.26 -26.79 -6.80
N LYS A 243 17.99 -25.87 -7.73
CA LYS A 243 18.82 -25.62 -8.91
C LYS A 243 19.71 -24.41 -8.71
N THR A 244 20.79 -24.39 -9.47
CA THR A 244 21.74 -23.27 -9.48
C THR A 244 21.52 -22.43 -10.73
N TYR A 245 21.44 -21.12 -10.55
CA TYR A 245 21.19 -20.14 -11.61
C TYR A 245 22.34 -19.16 -11.71
N PRO A 246 22.70 -18.75 -12.93
CA PRO A 246 23.69 -17.68 -13.13
C PRO A 246 23.08 -16.34 -12.75
N ALA A 247 23.84 -15.52 -12.05
CA ALA A 247 23.45 -14.18 -11.66
C ALA A 247 24.60 -13.18 -11.86
N LYS A 248 24.23 -11.90 -11.99
CA LYS A 248 25.19 -10.80 -12.11
C LYS A 248 24.79 -9.64 -11.22
N PHE A 249 25.76 -9.00 -10.59
CA PHE A 249 25.52 -7.81 -9.79
C PHE A 249 25.04 -6.65 -10.67
N ILE A 250 23.91 -6.04 -10.29
CA ILE A 250 23.33 -4.88 -10.98
C ILE A 250 23.45 -3.60 -10.17
N ARG A 251 23.48 -3.71 -8.84
CA ARG A 251 23.51 -2.55 -7.95
C ARG A 251 24.20 -2.89 -6.63
N ILE A 252 25.02 -1.97 -6.16
CA ILE A 252 25.65 -2.00 -4.85
C ILE A 252 25.04 -0.85 -4.05
N GLY A 253 24.59 -1.11 -2.83
CA GLY A 253 24.00 -0.11 -1.96
C GLY A 253 24.98 1.02 -1.63
N ALA A 254 24.46 2.23 -1.52
CA ALA A 254 25.27 3.41 -1.23
C ALA A 254 25.54 3.61 0.28
N ARG A 255 25.00 2.72 1.14
CA ARG A 255 25.12 2.82 2.59
C ARG A 255 25.62 1.51 3.17
N VAL A 256 26.61 1.61 4.05
CA VAL A 256 27.04 0.51 4.92
C VAL A 256 26.23 0.59 6.22
N ASP A 257 25.69 -0.52 6.65
CA ASP A 257 25.13 -0.64 7.99
C ASP A 257 26.27 -0.70 9.01
N PRO A 258 26.36 0.25 9.96
CA PRO A 258 27.51 0.33 10.87
C PRO A 258 27.50 -0.78 11.93
N VAL A 259 26.36 -1.38 12.23
CA VAL A 259 26.22 -2.42 13.26
C VAL A 259 26.63 -3.77 12.68
N SER A 260 26.05 -4.15 11.56
CA SER A 260 26.33 -5.43 10.90
C SER A 260 27.54 -5.39 9.96
N GLN A 261 28.12 -4.20 9.72
CA GLN A 261 29.21 -3.96 8.75
C GLN A 261 28.90 -4.56 7.38
N SER A 262 27.66 -4.50 6.95
CA SER A 262 27.19 -5.08 5.72
C SER A 262 26.65 -4.02 4.76
N VAL A 263 26.63 -4.37 3.47
CA VAL A 263 26.07 -3.56 2.38
C VAL A 263 25.02 -4.39 1.64
N LYS A 264 23.89 -3.77 1.39
CA LYS A 264 22.82 -4.35 0.58
C LYS A 264 23.25 -4.32 -0.88
N VAL A 265 23.17 -5.46 -1.56
CA VAL A 265 23.45 -5.59 -2.97
C VAL A 265 22.26 -6.18 -3.70
N ALA A 266 22.11 -5.80 -4.96
CA ALA A 266 21.12 -6.38 -5.85
C ALA A 266 21.80 -7.01 -7.05
N ALA A 267 21.31 -8.17 -7.45
CA ALA A 267 21.77 -8.89 -8.62
C ALA A 267 20.57 -9.33 -9.47
N ALA A 268 20.76 -9.43 -10.77
CA ALA A 268 19.76 -9.99 -11.67
C ALA A 268 20.14 -11.43 -12.01
N ILE A 269 19.15 -12.31 -12.11
CA ILE A 269 19.33 -13.64 -12.68
C ILE A 269 19.57 -13.48 -14.19
N ASP A 270 20.61 -14.12 -14.71
CA ASP A 270 20.98 -14.04 -16.11
C ASP A 270 20.22 -15.12 -16.90
N GLY A 271 19.07 -14.74 -17.45
CA GLY A 271 18.14 -15.63 -18.14
C GLY A 271 16.70 -15.47 -17.68
N ARG A 272 15.78 -16.18 -18.34
CA ARG A 272 14.37 -16.28 -17.96
C ARG A 272 14.07 -17.71 -17.57
N PHE A 273 13.59 -17.90 -16.38
CA PHE A 273 13.28 -19.20 -15.81
C PHE A 273 11.84 -19.15 -15.28
N SER A 274 10.95 -19.86 -15.94
CA SER A 274 9.50 -19.83 -15.63
C SER A 274 9.17 -20.44 -14.26
N GLU A 275 10.07 -21.22 -13.70
CA GLU A 275 9.93 -21.83 -12.39
C GLU A 275 10.28 -20.91 -11.23
N LEU A 276 10.88 -19.75 -11.49
CA LEU A 276 11.24 -18.78 -10.45
C LEU A 276 10.10 -17.82 -10.18
N ILE A 277 9.78 -17.66 -8.91
CA ILE A 277 8.71 -16.79 -8.42
C ILE A 277 9.30 -15.79 -7.42
N ALA A 278 8.81 -14.57 -7.43
CA ALA A 278 9.15 -13.57 -6.41
C ALA A 278 8.83 -14.09 -5.01
N GLY A 279 9.73 -13.84 -4.07
CA GLY A 279 9.63 -14.34 -2.69
C GLY A 279 10.45 -15.60 -2.41
N MET A 280 10.92 -16.32 -3.44
CA MET A 280 11.81 -17.47 -3.26
C MET A 280 13.12 -17.06 -2.61
N SER A 281 13.72 -17.98 -1.87
CA SER A 281 14.96 -17.80 -1.14
C SER A 281 16.08 -18.59 -1.80
N GLY A 282 17.31 -18.11 -1.63
CA GLY A 282 18.47 -18.82 -2.19
C GLY A 282 19.76 -18.53 -1.43
N ARG A 283 20.78 -19.30 -1.78
CA ARG A 283 22.13 -19.16 -1.25
C ARG A 283 23.07 -18.72 -2.34
N VAL A 284 23.77 -17.65 -2.06
CA VAL A 284 24.75 -17.08 -2.99
C VAL A 284 26.05 -17.85 -2.91
N LEU A 285 26.51 -18.35 -4.04
CA LEU A 285 27.74 -19.11 -4.17
C LEU A 285 28.83 -18.20 -4.77
N ILE A 286 29.51 -17.45 -3.90
CA ILE A 286 30.63 -16.57 -4.29
C ILE A 286 31.86 -17.00 -3.53
N THR A 287 32.96 -17.16 -4.26
CA THR A 287 34.28 -17.36 -3.68
C THR A 287 35.03 -16.03 -3.75
N PRO A 288 35.35 -15.40 -2.62
CA PRO A 288 36.24 -14.23 -2.61
C PRO A 288 37.57 -14.56 -3.28
N PRO A 289 38.19 -13.59 -3.98
CA PRO A 289 39.49 -13.79 -4.62
C PRO A 289 40.61 -13.96 -3.60
#